data_96c396b9e2c79dc7512021ac9750c583
#
_entry.id   96c396b9e2c79dc7512021ac9750c583
#
_cell.length_a   1.000
_cell.length_b   1.000
_cell.length_c   1.000
_cell.angle_alpha   90.00
_cell.angle_beta   90.00
_cell.angle_gamma   90.00
#
_symmetry.space_group_name_H-M   'P 1'
#
loop_
_entity.id
_entity.type
_entity.pdbx_description
1 polymer ?
#
loop_
_entity_poly.entity_id
_entity_poly.type
_entity_poly.pdbx_seq_one_letter_code
_entity_poly.pdbx_strand_id
1 'polypeptide(L)'
;MVLALFLSALIRYVSGTGYDWFIELPPVLSSWLVFPLLGPLLKSGAHIKVDVLTIFLKNWQLSILRLLIALIALLASIVFLIAGLEATNLYFMLGQVMELEIEIPIWWVYLAFPTGFGILALFSVELILAELICLLYTSPSPRD
;
A
#
# COMPACT_ATOMS: atom_id res chain seq x y z
N MET A 1 -9.68 -13.23 7.95
CA MET A 1 -9.50 -14.26 6.92
C MET A 1 -9.62 -15.69 7.48
N VAL A 2 -8.71 -16.15 8.36
CA VAL A 2 -8.70 -17.52 8.87
C VAL A 2 -10.05 -17.94 9.48
N LEU A 3 -10.67 -17.10 10.30
CA LEU A 3 -11.98 -17.35 10.90
C LEU A 3 -13.10 -17.50 9.86
N ALA A 4 -13.09 -16.70 8.80
CA ALA A 4 -14.09 -16.77 7.73
C ALA A 4 -13.97 -18.08 6.93
N LEU A 5 -12.73 -18.47 6.59
CA LEU A 5 -12.45 -19.73 5.92
C LEU A 5 -12.81 -20.93 6.79
N PHE A 6 -12.48 -20.86 8.08
CA PHE A 6 -12.85 -21.93 9.04
C PHE A 6 -14.37 -22.07 9.17
N LEU A 7 -15.08 -20.93 9.30
CA LEU A 7 -16.53 -20.93 9.40
C LEU A 7 -17.20 -21.47 8.13
N SER A 8 -16.69 -21.09 6.95
CA SER A 8 -17.15 -21.61 5.67
C SER A 8 -16.97 -23.13 5.56
N ALA A 9 -15.79 -23.62 5.95
CA ALA A 9 -15.52 -25.04 5.96
C ALA A 9 -16.43 -25.82 6.94
N LEU A 10 -16.70 -25.25 8.11
CA LEU A 10 -17.58 -25.84 9.12
C LEU A 10 -19.03 -25.90 8.64
N ILE A 11 -19.53 -24.81 8.05
CA ILE A 11 -20.89 -24.74 7.49
C ILE A 11 -21.05 -25.75 6.35
N ARG A 12 -20.05 -25.82 5.45
CA ARG A 12 -20.05 -26.79 4.35
C ARG A 12 -20.07 -28.21 4.83
N TYR A 13 -19.35 -28.51 5.92
CA TYR A 13 -19.34 -29.86 6.53
C TYR A 13 -20.68 -30.22 7.19
N VAL A 14 -21.35 -29.26 7.84
CA VAL A 14 -22.60 -29.51 8.60
C VAL A 14 -23.83 -29.46 7.70
N SER A 15 -23.89 -28.52 6.75
CA SER A 15 -25.09 -28.22 5.95
C SER A 15 -25.04 -28.83 4.55
N GLY A 16 -23.86 -29.32 4.09
CA GLY A 16 -23.69 -29.85 2.72
C GLY A 16 -23.73 -28.73 1.64
N THR A 17 -24.09 -27.51 2.01
CA THR A 17 -24.15 -26.32 1.14
C THR A 17 -23.18 -25.28 1.67
N GLY A 18 -22.18 -24.90 0.86
CA GLY A 18 -21.25 -23.81 1.20
C GLY A 18 -21.80 -22.49 0.70
N TYR A 19 -21.68 -21.46 1.49
CA TYR A 19 -21.85 -20.07 1.03
C TYR A 19 -20.51 -19.61 0.47
N ASP A 20 -20.38 -19.51 -0.85
CA ASP A 20 -19.11 -19.20 -1.53
C ASP A 20 -18.65 -17.76 -1.24
N TRP A 21 -19.56 -16.85 -0.90
CA TRP A 21 -19.24 -15.47 -0.54
C TRP A 21 -18.30 -15.33 0.67
N PHE A 22 -18.28 -16.27 1.60
CA PHE A 22 -17.32 -16.29 2.73
C PHE A 22 -15.88 -16.54 2.27
N ILE A 23 -15.69 -17.14 1.10
CA ILE A 23 -14.38 -17.43 0.52
C ILE A 23 -13.95 -16.26 -0.38
N GLU A 24 -14.88 -15.64 -1.05
CA GLU A 24 -14.67 -14.67 -2.12
C GLU A 24 -14.54 -13.22 -1.61
N LEU A 25 -15.29 -12.87 -0.56
CA LEU A 25 -15.31 -11.53 0.01
C LEU A 25 -14.01 -11.14 0.75
N PRO A 26 -13.33 -12.04 1.50
CA PRO A 26 -12.10 -11.71 2.20
C PRO A 26 -10.95 -11.18 1.32
N PRO A 27 -10.65 -11.72 0.12
CA PRO A 27 -9.64 -11.16 -0.78
C PRO A 27 -9.96 -9.73 -1.23
N VAL A 28 -11.23 -9.44 -1.52
CA VAL A 28 -11.70 -8.11 -1.92
C VAL A 28 -11.51 -7.10 -0.79
N LEU A 29 -11.97 -7.45 0.42
CA LEU A 29 -11.81 -6.61 1.60
C LEU A 29 -10.34 -6.41 1.98
N SER A 30 -9.50 -7.45 1.82
CA SER A 30 -8.07 -7.32 2.11
C SER A 30 -7.36 -6.34 1.17
N SER A 31 -7.77 -6.27 -0.10
CA SER A 31 -7.23 -5.28 -1.04
C SER A 31 -7.51 -3.85 -0.55
N TRP A 32 -8.75 -3.56 -0.17
CA TRP A 32 -9.13 -2.25 0.37
C TRP A 32 -8.50 -1.91 1.71
N LEU A 33 -8.08 -2.91 2.48
CA LEU A 33 -7.40 -2.70 3.75
C LEU A 33 -5.89 -2.53 3.56
N VAL A 34 -5.26 -3.33 2.71
CA VAL A 34 -3.81 -3.36 2.55
C VAL A 34 -3.30 -2.15 1.77
N PHE A 35 -3.93 -1.80 0.63
CA PHE A 35 -3.43 -0.73 -0.23
C PHE A 35 -3.42 0.65 0.44
N PRO A 36 -4.48 1.12 1.12
CA PRO A 36 -4.45 2.40 1.81
C PRO A 36 -3.45 2.47 2.98
N LEU A 37 -3.09 1.33 3.57
CA LEU A 37 -2.11 1.25 4.66
C LEU A 37 -0.65 1.42 4.20
N LEU A 38 -0.36 1.32 2.90
CA LEU A 38 1.01 1.45 2.37
C LEU A 38 1.65 2.79 2.74
N GLY A 39 0.90 3.89 2.66
CA GLY A 39 1.39 5.23 3.01
C GLY A 39 1.78 5.36 4.49
N PRO A 40 0.85 5.13 5.44
CA PRO A 40 1.16 5.12 6.87
C PRO A 40 2.30 4.17 7.26
N LEU A 41 2.39 3.02 6.58
CA LEU A 41 3.45 2.04 6.82
C LEU A 41 4.83 2.59 6.40
N LEU A 42 4.90 3.30 5.30
CA LEU A 42 6.13 3.98 4.86
C LEU A 42 6.56 5.02 5.91
N LYS A 43 5.63 5.84 6.40
CA LYS A 43 5.89 6.89 7.40
C LYS A 43 6.32 6.31 8.76
N SER A 44 5.72 5.21 9.20
CA SER A 44 6.08 4.57 10.48
C SER A 44 7.47 3.94 10.48
N GLY A 45 8.15 3.89 9.32
CA GLY A 45 9.45 3.22 9.16
C GLY A 45 9.38 1.72 9.46
N ALA A 46 8.19 1.13 9.45
CA ALA A 46 7.97 -0.30 9.68
C ALA A 46 8.44 -1.16 8.49
N HIS A 47 8.71 -0.53 7.32
CA HIS A 47 9.42 -1.18 6.25
C HIS A 47 10.87 -1.40 6.67
N ILE A 48 11.15 -2.63 7.08
CA ILE A 48 12.48 -3.19 7.31
C ILE A 48 13.42 -2.11 7.89
N LYS A 49 13.31 -1.86 9.18
CA LYS A 49 14.41 -1.23 9.91
C LYS A 49 15.57 -2.20 9.77
N VAL A 50 16.42 -1.97 8.79
CA VAL A 50 17.74 -2.57 8.76
C VAL A 50 18.50 -1.85 9.87
N ASP A 51 18.20 -2.20 11.13
CA ASP A 51 18.85 -1.62 12.31
C ASP A 51 20.37 -1.78 12.23
N VAL A 52 20.82 -2.79 11.49
CA VAL A 52 22.23 -3.03 11.15
C VAL A 52 22.85 -1.87 10.36
N LEU A 53 22.09 -1.25 9.44
CA LEU A 53 22.61 -0.12 8.63
C LEU A 53 22.73 1.17 9.46
N THR A 54 21.85 1.36 10.45
CA THR A 54 21.87 2.55 11.29
C THR A 54 23.08 2.58 12.23
N ILE A 55 23.67 1.43 12.55
CA ILE A 55 24.86 1.30 13.40
C ILE A 55 26.13 1.74 12.64
N PHE A 56 26.18 1.55 11.31
CA PHE A 56 27.37 1.82 10.50
C PHE A 56 27.35 3.20 9.81
N LEU A 57 26.19 3.86 9.67
CA LEU A 57 26.04 5.11 8.94
C LEU A 57 26.00 6.32 9.88
N LYS A 58 26.72 7.41 9.49
CA LYS A 58 26.61 8.71 10.15
C LYS A 58 25.23 9.33 9.89
N ASN A 59 24.77 10.18 10.79
CA ASN A 59 23.46 10.84 10.72
C ASN A 59 23.16 11.47 9.33
N TRP A 60 24.16 12.09 8.70
CA TRP A 60 24.00 12.69 7.37
C TRP A 60 23.77 11.64 6.26
N GLN A 61 24.48 10.53 6.32
CA GLN A 61 24.31 9.41 5.37
C GLN A 61 22.92 8.76 5.54
N LEU A 62 22.42 8.71 6.76
CA LEU A 62 21.07 8.23 7.06
C LEU A 62 19.99 9.12 6.46
N SER A 63 20.13 10.45 6.52
CA SER A 63 19.19 11.39 5.89
C SER A 63 19.19 11.25 4.36
N ILE A 64 20.37 11.11 3.76
CA ILE A 64 20.47 10.88 2.31
C ILE A 64 19.80 9.56 1.93
N LEU A 65 20.00 8.50 2.69
CA LEU A 65 19.39 7.19 2.44
C LEU A 65 17.86 7.27 2.54
N ARG A 66 17.32 7.95 3.54
CA ARG A 66 15.87 8.17 3.69
C ARG A 66 15.29 8.98 2.54
N LEU A 67 15.99 10.02 2.12
CA LEU A 67 15.60 10.82 0.96
C LEU A 67 15.56 9.97 -0.31
N LEU A 68 16.57 9.12 -0.52
CA LEU A 68 16.65 8.24 -1.67
C LEU A 68 15.53 7.21 -1.68
N ILE A 69 15.23 6.62 -0.52
CA ILE A 69 14.10 5.69 -0.36
C ILE A 69 12.77 6.39 -0.66
N ALA A 70 12.57 7.61 -0.15
CA ALA A 70 11.35 8.37 -0.38
C ALA A 70 11.19 8.78 -1.86
N LEU A 71 12.28 9.10 -2.56
CA LEU A 71 12.28 9.37 -4.00
C LEU A 71 11.93 8.13 -4.82
N ILE A 72 12.52 6.99 -4.51
CA ILE A 72 12.19 5.72 -5.18
C ILE A 72 10.74 5.35 -4.93
N ALA A 73 10.25 5.49 -3.69
CA ALA A 73 8.86 5.23 -3.34
C ALA A 73 7.90 6.16 -4.09
N LEU A 74 8.25 7.45 -4.25
CA LEU A 74 7.45 8.40 -5.02
C LEU A 74 7.39 8.03 -6.50
N LEU A 75 8.53 7.73 -7.12
CA LEU A 75 8.58 7.33 -8.53
C LEU A 75 7.77 6.05 -8.77
N ALA A 76 7.97 5.04 -7.93
CA ALA A 76 7.20 3.80 -8.02
C ALA A 76 5.70 4.05 -7.82
N SER A 77 5.30 4.87 -6.84
CA SER A 77 3.89 5.16 -6.58
C SER A 77 3.22 5.88 -7.73
N ILE A 78 3.91 6.79 -8.43
CA ILE A 78 3.37 7.48 -9.61
C ILE A 78 3.15 6.49 -10.75
N VAL A 79 4.12 5.62 -11.04
CA VAL A 79 4.00 4.61 -12.11
C VAL A 79 2.81 3.67 -11.83
N PHE A 80 2.72 3.16 -10.60
CA PHE A 80 1.64 2.26 -10.23
C PHE A 80 0.28 2.96 -10.11
N LEU A 81 0.25 4.24 -9.74
CA LEU A 81 -0.97 5.05 -9.75
C LEU A 81 -1.54 5.16 -11.16
N ILE A 82 -0.70 5.52 -12.14
CA ILE A 82 -1.11 5.65 -13.55
C ILE A 82 -1.59 4.30 -14.08
N ALA A 83 -0.80 3.25 -13.91
CA ALA A 83 -1.18 1.89 -14.34
C ALA A 83 -2.47 1.41 -13.66
N GLY A 84 -2.66 1.71 -12.37
CA GLY A 84 -3.87 1.37 -11.63
C GLY A 84 -5.12 2.11 -12.14
N LEU A 85 -4.98 3.39 -12.49
CA LEU A 85 -6.07 4.17 -13.08
C LEU A 85 -6.45 3.64 -14.48
N GLU A 86 -5.47 3.32 -15.31
CA GLU A 86 -5.70 2.73 -16.62
C GLU A 86 -6.41 1.37 -16.51
N ALA A 87 -5.97 0.50 -15.63
CA ALA A 87 -6.60 -0.79 -15.39
C ALA A 87 -8.04 -0.62 -14.87
N THR A 88 -8.26 0.28 -13.91
CA THR A 88 -9.60 0.56 -13.37
C THR A 88 -10.54 1.08 -14.45
N ASN A 89 -10.06 2.00 -15.30
CA ASN A 89 -10.85 2.56 -16.40
C ASN A 89 -11.18 1.49 -17.46
N LEU A 90 -10.23 0.60 -17.77
CA LEU A 90 -10.46 -0.51 -18.67
C LEU A 90 -11.59 -1.42 -18.17
N TYR A 91 -11.55 -1.86 -16.91
CA TYR A 91 -12.59 -2.70 -16.33
C TYR A 91 -13.93 -1.97 -16.17
N PHE A 92 -13.89 -0.66 -15.95
CA PHE A 92 -15.10 0.16 -15.94
C PHE A 92 -15.78 0.19 -17.34
N MET A 93 -15.00 0.36 -18.41
CA MET A 93 -15.50 0.34 -19.79
C MET A 93 -16.00 -1.04 -20.21
N LEU A 94 -15.35 -2.10 -19.75
CA LEU A 94 -15.76 -3.48 -20.08
C LEU A 94 -17.04 -3.90 -19.34
N GLY A 95 -17.42 -3.20 -18.26
CA GLY A 95 -18.63 -3.50 -17.48
C GLY A 95 -18.62 -4.91 -16.87
N GLN A 96 -17.43 -5.49 -16.68
CA GLN A 96 -17.31 -6.84 -16.15
C GLN A 96 -17.65 -6.87 -14.66
N VAL A 97 -18.48 -7.82 -14.27
CA VAL A 97 -18.78 -8.18 -12.88
C VAL A 97 -18.07 -9.47 -12.53
N MET A 98 -17.67 -9.61 -11.30
CA MET A 98 -17.19 -10.89 -10.78
C MET A 98 -18.37 -11.86 -10.74
N GLU A 99 -18.16 -13.10 -11.21
CA GLU A 99 -19.13 -14.20 -11.07
C GLU A 99 -19.14 -14.73 -9.62
N LEU A 100 -19.54 -13.85 -8.70
CA LEU A 100 -19.71 -14.14 -7.28
C LEU A 100 -21.20 -14.29 -6.97
N GLU A 101 -21.55 -14.90 -5.84
CA GLU A 101 -22.94 -14.86 -5.32
C GLU A 101 -23.46 -13.41 -5.19
N ILE A 102 -22.56 -12.47 -4.96
CA ILE A 102 -22.83 -11.03 -4.97
C ILE A 102 -22.12 -10.45 -6.19
N GLU A 103 -22.89 -9.91 -7.13
CA GLU A 103 -22.35 -9.25 -8.33
C GLU A 103 -21.57 -7.98 -7.96
N ILE A 104 -20.27 -8.13 -7.70
CA ILE A 104 -19.37 -7.00 -7.42
C ILE A 104 -18.70 -6.60 -8.74
N PRO A 105 -18.80 -5.34 -9.17
CA PRO A 105 -18.10 -4.89 -10.35
C PRO A 105 -16.58 -4.93 -10.14
N ILE A 106 -15.86 -5.53 -11.09
CA ILE A 106 -14.40 -5.75 -11.00
C ILE A 106 -13.66 -4.43 -10.83
N TRP A 107 -14.09 -3.35 -11.49
CA TRP A 107 -13.45 -2.04 -11.40
C TRP A 107 -13.40 -1.49 -9.98
N TRP A 108 -14.37 -1.84 -9.13
CA TRP A 108 -14.42 -1.41 -7.74
C TRP A 108 -13.28 -2.03 -6.90
N VAL A 109 -12.93 -3.28 -7.19
CA VAL A 109 -11.80 -3.97 -6.54
C VAL A 109 -10.48 -3.37 -7.02
N TYR A 110 -10.35 -3.10 -8.31
CA TYR A 110 -9.17 -2.48 -8.89
C TYR A 110 -8.94 -1.04 -8.41
N LEU A 111 -10.01 -0.32 -8.06
CA LEU A 111 -9.92 1.05 -7.55
C LEU A 111 -9.16 1.15 -6.21
N ALA A 112 -9.11 0.08 -5.43
CA ALA A 112 -8.29 0.02 -4.21
C ALA A 112 -6.79 0.22 -4.50
N PHE A 113 -6.33 -0.20 -5.68
CA PHE A 113 -4.93 -0.13 -6.08
C PHE A 113 -4.46 1.33 -6.31
N PRO A 114 -5.08 2.13 -7.19
CA PRO A 114 -4.66 3.52 -7.39
C PRO A 114 -4.90 4.39 -6.15
N THR A 115 -5.93 4.12 -5.34
CA THR A 115 -6.14 4.85 -4.07
C THR A 115 -4.99 4.62 -3.10
N GLY A 116 -4.51 3.39 -2.95
CA GLY A 116 -3.38 3.07 -2.10
C GLY A 116 -2.08 3.71 -2.56
N PHE A 117 -1.78 3.65 -3.87
CA PHE A 117 -0.59 4.30 -4.42
C PHE A 117 -0.68 5.82 -4.42
N GLY A 118 -1.89 6.40 -4.54
CA GLY A 118 -2.11 7.83 -4.35
C GLY A 118 -1.76 8.28 -2.93
N ILE A 119 -2.23 7.55 -1.93
CA ILE A 119 -1.89 7.80 -0.53
C ILE A 119 -0.39 7.64 -0.30
N LEU A 120 0.24 6.60 -0.85
CA LEU A 120 1.68 6.37 -0.77
C LEU A 120 2.48 7.54 -1.37
N ALA A 121 2.05 8.07 -2.52
CA ALA A 121 2.67 9.23 -3.15
C ALA A 121 2.62 10.46 -2.25
N LEU A 122 1.48 10.75 -1.62
CA LEU A 122 1.33 11.88 -0.69
C LEU A 122 2.28 11.75 0.51
N PHE A 123 2.35 10.58 1.13
CA PHE A 123 3.27 10.34 2.24
C PHE A 123 4.75 10.40 1.82
N SER A 124 5.07 9.95 0.59
CA SER A 124 6.43 10.06 0.04
C SER A 124 6.85 11.52 -0.14
N VAL A 125 5.95 12.37 -0.64
CA VAL A 125 6.19 13.82 -0.75
C VAL A 125 6.40 14.45 0.63
N GLU A 126 5.55 14.11 1.62
CA GLU A 126 5.70 14.59 2.99
C GLU A 126 7.08 14.24 3.56
N LEU A 127 7.53 12.99 3.38
CA LEU A 127 8.85 12.54 3.83
C LEU A 127 10.00 13.27 3.14
N ILE A 128 9.92 13.47 1.82
CA ILE A 128 10.92 14.24 1.06
C ILE A 128 11.03 15.66 1.61
N LEU A 129 9.90 16.32 1.81
CA LEU A 129 9.90 17.69 2.35
C LEU A 129 10.49 17.75 3.76
N ALA A 130 10.15 16.80 4.62
CA ALA A 130 10.67 16.72 5.99
C ALA A 130 12.21 16.53 6.01
N GLU A 131 12.73 15.62 5.18
CA GLU A 131 14.16 15.35 5.11
C GLU A 131 14.94 16.53 4.45
N LEU A 132 14.35 17.19 3.44
CA LEU A 132 14.95 18.38 2.85
C LEU A 132 15.05 19.54 3.85
N ILE A 133 14.01 19.79 4.65
CA ILE A 133 14.02 20.80 5.69
C ILE A 133 15.09 20.45 6.74
N CYS A 134 15.16 19.19 7.15
CA CYS A 134 16.17 18.72 8.08
C CYS A 134 17.61 18.95 7.55
N LEU A 135 17.87 18.62 6.29
CA LEU A 135 19.16 18.80 5.64
C LEU A 135 19.54 20.29 5.50
N LEU A 136 18.58 21.16 5.19
CA LEU A 136 18.79 22.60 5.07
C LEU A 136 19.07 23.27 6.43
N TYR A 137 18.44 22.78 7.50
CA TYR A 137 18.58 23.33 8.84
C TYR A 137 19.80 22.79 9.60
N THR A 138 20.33 21.63 9.21
CA THR A 138 21.56 21.01 9.76
C THR A 138 22.80 21.39 8.92
N SER A 139 22.76 22.41 8.10
CA SER A 139 23.97 22.99 7.48
C SER A 139 24.92 23.38 8.60
N PRO A 140 26.15 22.83 8.67
CA PRO A 140 27.09 23.16 9.76
C PRO A 140 27.35 24.67 9.73
N SER A 141 27.09 25.30 10.86
CA SER A 141 27.52 26.69 11.09
C SER A 141 29.03 26.74 10.83
N PRO A 142 29.53 27.67 10.02
CA PRO A 142 30.97 27.79 9.73
C PRO A 142 31.70 28.48 10.89
N ARG A 143 31.50 28.01 12.11
CA ARG A 143 32.22 28.41 13.30
C ARG A 143 32.33 27.20 14.20
N ASP A 144 33.39 26.43 13.98
CA ASP A 144 34.31 25.85 14.96
C ASP A 144 35.44 25.14 14.22
#